data_01dcaee45d0f470151ac91befb63fdce
#
_entry.id   01dcaee45d0f470151ac91befb63fdce
#
_cell.length_a   1.000
_cell.length_b   1.000
_cell.length_c   1.000
_cell.angle_alpha   90.00
_cell.angle_beta   90.00
_cell.angle_gamma   90.00
#
_symmetry.space_group_name_H-M   'P 1'
#
loop_
_entity.id
_entity.type
_entity.pdbx_description
1 polymer ?
#
loop_
_entity_poly.entity_id
_entity_poly.type
_entity_poly.pdbx_seq_one_letter_code
_entity_poly.pdbx_strand_id
1 'polypeptide(L)'
;GNNNATDAASKASDAAGSKVVATPVAVDADQRFLTKLTALLEENISNGDLSVDDVARLMGMSRSVYFKKIKALTGIGPNDYFKSLRLQRAAELLDAGELSITEISYRIGITDSHYFSKCFKQKFGVTPTEYRNR
;
A
#
# COMPACT_ATOMS: atom_id res chain seq x y z
N GLY A 1 7.67 -12.30 5.05
CA GLY A 1 7.71 -12.31 4.97
C GLY A 1 7.19 -12.46 4.87
N ASN A 2 7.37 -12.57 5.18
CA ASN A 2 7.02 -12.65 5.00
C ASN A 2 6.43 -12.63 5.00
N ASN A 3 6.51 -12.71 5.44
CA ASN A 3 6.20 -12.62 5.44
C ASN A 3 5.67 -12.48 5.49
N ASN A 4 5.74 -12.54 5.88
CA ASN A 4 5.46 -12.34 5.94
C ASN A 4 4.88 -12.34 5.96
N ALA A 5 4.75 -12.58 6.23
CA ALA A 5 4.52 -12.55 6.25
C ALA A 5 4.26 -12.64 6.53
N THR A 6 4.35 -12.81 6.76
CA THR A 6 4.32 -12.85 6.94
C THR A 6 3.93 -12.65 7.21
N ASP A 7 4.05 -12.72 7.48
CA ASP A 7 3.94 -12.58 7.63
C ASP A 7 3.24 -12.37 7.55
N ALA A 8 2.98 -12.42 7.70
CA ALA A 8 2.65 -12.29 7.54
C ALA A 8 2.22 -12.47 7.44
N ALA A 9 2.08 -12.69 7.66
CA ALA A 9 1.87 -12.96 7.47
C ALA A 9 1.67 -13.12 7.78
N SER A 10 1.65 -13.20 8.23
CA SER A 10 1.68 -13.45 8.35
C SER A 10 1.07 -13.31 8.68
N LYS A 11 0.83 -13.29 9.09
CA LYS A 11 0.44 -13.33 9.25
C LYS A 11 -0.35 -13.56 9.22
N ALA A 12 -0.65 -13.60 9.40
CA ALA A 12 -1.31 -14.10 9.22
C ALA A 12 -1.84 -14.58 9.46
N SER A 13 -2.08 -14.74 9.95
CA SER A 13 -2.56 -15.41 9.99
C SER A 13 -3.08 -15.93 10.53
N ASP A 14 -3.22 -16.19 11.18
CA ASP A 14 -3.71 -16.81 11.41
C ASP A 14 -4.53 -16.96 12.05
N ALA A 15 -4.73 -16.77 12.42
CA ALA A 15 -5.47 -17.07 12.96
C ALA A 15 -6.41 -17.63 12.84
N ALA A 16 -6.84 -17.56 13.20
CA ALA A 16 -7.68 -18.10 13.05
C ALA A 16 -8.35 -18.52 12.49
N GLY A 17 -8.55 -18.61 13.02
CA GLY A 17 -9.42 -19.13 12.69
C GLY A 17 -9.58 -20.04 11.80
N SER A 18 -10.49 -20.54 11.64
CA SER A 18 -10.63 -21.49 10.73
C SER A 18 -9.98 -21.10 9.54
N LYS A 19 -9.24 -21.92 9.06
CA LYS A 19 -8.57 -21.65 7.93
C LYS A 19 -9.01 -22.50 6.88
N VAL A 20 -9.35 -21.89 5.82
CA VAL A 20 -9.43 -22.58 4.57
C VAL A 20 -8.01 -22.72 4.11
N VAL A 21 -7.60 -23.93 3.92
CA VAL A 21 -6.25 -24.18 3.42
C VAL A 21 -6.24 -23.87 1.94
N ALA A 22 -5.55 -22.82 1.55
CA ALA A 22 -5.45 -22.46 0.14
C ALA A 22 -4.60 -23.48 -0.62
N THR A 23 -4.99 -23.78 -1.85
CA THR A 23 -4.18 -24.63 -2.70
C THR A 23 -2.94 -23.86 -3.14
N PRO A 24 -1.84 -24.55 -3.48
CA PRO A 24 -0.67 -23.86 -3.99
C PRO A 24 -0.95 -22.98 -5.22
N VAL A 25 -1.87 -23.43 -6.09
CA VAL A 25 -2.26 -22.66 -7.28
C VAL A 25 -2.93 -21.36 -6.86
N ALA A 26 -3.84 -21.40 -5.89
CA ALA A 26 -4.53 -20.20 -5.41
C ALA A 26 -3.57 -19.24 -4.74
N VAL A 27 -2.65 -19.75 -3.93
CA VAL A 27 -1.63 -18.92 -3.27
C VAL A 27 -0.76 -18.23 -4.31
N ASP A 28 -0.34 -18.97 -5.34
CA ASP A 28 0.46 -18.39 -6.41
C ASP A 28 -0.28 -17.31 -7.17
N ALA A 29 -1.58 -17.51 -7.44
CA ALA A 29 -2.39 -16.52 -8.15
C ALA A 29 -2.52 -15.25 -7.34
N ASP A 30 -2.76 -15.37 -6.03
CA ASP A 30 -2.87 -14.22 -5.14
C ASP A 30 -1.54 -13.47 -5.04
N GLN A 31 -0.44 -14.19 -4.94
CA GLN A 31 0.87 -13.59 -4.87
C GLN A 31 1.20 -12.85 -6.17
N ARG A 32 0.90 -13.45 -7.32
CA ARG A 32 1.11 -12.80 -8.62
C ARG A 32 0.26 -11.53 -8.75
N PHE A 33 -0.99 -11.59 -8.29
CA PHE A 33 -1.87 -10.42 -8.30
C PHE A 33 -1.27 -9.28 -7.48
N LEU A 34 -0.85 -9.56 -6.24
CA LEU A 34 -0.28 -8.53 -5.37
C LEU A 34 1.04 -7.99 -5.92
N THR A 35 1.88 -8.85 -6.48
CA THR A 35 3.15 -8.43 -7.08
C THR A 35 2.90 -7.49 -8.26
N LYS A 36 1.97 -7.85 -9.15
CA LYS A 36 1.62 -7.01 -10.29
C LYS A 36 1.02 -5.70 -9.84
N LEU A 37 0.11 -5.74 -8.87
CA LEU A 37 -0.53 -4.54 -8.35
C LEU A 37 0.50 -3.61 -7.71
N THR A 38 1.37 -4.13 -6.87
CA THR A 38 2.39 -3.32 -6.22
C THR A 38 3.29 -2.63 -7.23
N ALA A 39 3.73 -3.36 -8.25
CA ALA A 39 4.57 -2.78 -9.30
C ALA A 39 3.83 -1.66 -10.04
N LEU A 40 2.57 -1.87 -10.36
CA LEU A 40 1.76 -0.89 -11.06
C LEU A 40 1.54 0.36 -10.21
N LEU A 41 1.25 0.19 -8.93
CA LEU A 41 1.05 1.31 -8.01
C LEU A 41 2.36 2.08 -7.80
N GLU A 42 3.48 1.40 -7.72
CA GLU A 42 4.78 2.05 -7.58
C GLU A 42 5.14 2.85 -8.81
N GLU A 43 4.85 2.35 -10.00
CA GLU A 43 5.07 3.09 -11.24
C GLU A 43 4.24 4.38 -11.30
N ASN A 44 3.11 4.39 -10.64
CA ASN A 44 2.17 5.50 -10.66
C ASN A 44 2.10 6.25 -9.34
N ILE A 45 3.08 6.06 -8.47
CA ILE A 45 2.99 6.57 -7.11
C ILE A 45 2.89 8.09 -7.05
N SER A 46 3.51 8.80 -8.00
CA SER A 46 3.46 10.26 -8.03
C SER A 46 2.18 10.81 -8.65
N ASN A 47 1.33 9.95 -9.23
CA ASN A 47 0.09 10.41 -9.85
C ASN A 47 -1.04 10.41 -8.81
N GLY A 48 -1.25 11.55 -8.16
CA GLY A 48 -2.27 11.70 -7.13
C GLY A 48 -3.70 11.59 -7.66
N ASP A 49 -3.88 11.68 -8.98
CA ASP A 49 -5.22 11.64 -9.59
C ASP A 49 -5.62 10.24 -10.05
N LEU A 50 -4.77 9.24 -9.88
CA LEU A 50 -5.08 7.90 -10.32
C LEU A 50 -6.20 7.32 -9.45
N SER A 51 -7.34 7.03 -10.08
CA SER A 51 -8.53 6.57 -9.37
C SER A 51 -8.54 5.05 -9.21
N VAL A 52 -9.45 4.57 -8.34
CA VAL A 52 -9.69 3.13 -8.20
C VAL A 52 -10.09 2.51 -9.53
N ASP A 53 -10.94 3.22 -10.30
CA ASP A 53 -11.36 2.73 -11.64
C ASP A 53 -10.17 2.62 -12.57
N ASP A 54 -9.26 3.59 -12.54
CA ASP A 54 -8.05 3.55 -13.37
C ASP A 54 -7.19 2.34 -13.04
N VAL A 55 -6.97 2.09 -11.75
CA VAL A 55 -6.15 0.95 -11.33
C VAL A 55 -6.81 -0.37 -11.72
N ALA A 56 -8.11 -0.49 -11.50
CA ALA A 56 -8.84 -1.71 -11.88
C ALA A 56 -8.67 -1.98 -13.37
N ARG A 57 -8.84 -0.93 -14.19
CA ARG A 57 -8.69 -1.07 -15.64
C ARG A 57 -7.28 -1.50 -16.01
N LEU A 58 -6.27 -0.90 -15.40
CA LEU A 58 -4.88 -1.28 -15.66
C LEU A 58 -4.58 -2.70 -15.21
N MET A 59 -5.30 -3.19 -14.21
CA MET A 59 -5.19 -4.59 -13.76
C MET A 59 -6.04 -5.55 -14.59
N GLY A 60 -6.82 -5.02 -15.54
CA GLY A 60 -7.64 -5.84 -16.43
C GLY A 60 -8.91 -6.37 -15.78
N MET A 61 -9.46 -5.67 -14.80
CA MET A 61 -10.65 -6.14 -14.10
C MET A 61 -11.62 -5.00 -13.82
N SER A 62 -12.87 -5.33 -13.48
CA SER A 62 -13.84 -4.33 -13.10
C SER A 62 -13.52 -3.76 -11.72
N ARG A 63 -14.06 -2.57 -11.45
CA ARG A 63 -13.92 -1.94 -10.13
C ARG A 63 -14.39 -2.86 -9.00
N SER A 64 -15.54 -3.50 -9.22
CA SER A 64 -16.14 -4.39 -8.20
C SER A 64 -15.24 -5.58 -7.89
N VAL A 65 -14.69 -6.22 -8.92
CA VAL A 65 -13.79 -7.36 -8.76
C VAL A 65 -12.51 -6.92 -8.06
N TYR A 66 -11.95 -5.79 -8.49
CA TYR A 66 -10.73 -5.25 -7.89
C TYR A 66 -10.94 -4.96 -6.40
N PHE A 67 -12.06 -4.27 -6.07
CA PHE A 67 -12.38 -3.92 -4.68
C PHE A 67 -12.45 -5.18 -3.81
N LYS A 68 -13.22 -6.17 -4.27
CA LYS A 68 -13.40 -7.41 -3.50
C LYS A 68 -12.09 -8.14 -3.30
N LYS A 69 -11.27 -8.18 -4.33
CA LYS A 69 -10.00 -8.91 -4.28
C LYS A 69 -9.02 -8.25 -3.31
N ILE A 70 -8.88 -6.93 -3.38
CA ILE A 70 -8.02 -6.20 -2.46
C ILE A 70 -8.50 -6.36 -1.03
N LYS A 71 -9.82 -6.21 -0.81
CA LYS A 71 -10.38 -6.34 0.54
C LYS A 71 -10.15 -7.73 1.11
N ALA A 72 -10.31 -8.76 0.29
CA ALA A 72 -10.10 -10.13 0.72
C ALA A 72 -8.63 -10.41 1.06
N LEU A 73 -7.70 -9.87 0.28
CA LEU A 73 -6.27 -10.16 0.45
C LEU A 73 -5.60 -9.30 1.51
N THR A 74 -6.06 -8.07 1.70
CA THR A 74 -5.36 -7.10 2.57
C THR A 74 -6.19 -6.67 3.77
N GLY A 75 -7.49 -6.88 3.75
CA GLY A 75 -8.39 -6.44 4.81
C GLY A 75 -8.82 -4.99 4.70
N ILE A 76 -8.28 -4.23 3.77
CA ILE A 76 -8.60 -2.80 3.60
C ILE A 76 -9.00 -2.54 2.15
N GLY A 77 -9.63 -1.37 1.92
CA GLY A 77 -10.08 -1.02 0.57
C GLY A 77 -8.94 -0.51 -0.30
N PRO A 78 -9.21 -0.35 -1.62
CA PRO A 78 -8.19 0.05 -2.58
C PRO A 78 -7.55 1.42 -2.30
N ASN A 79 -8.35 2.41 -1.90
CA ASN A 79 -7.81 3.73 -1.61
C ASN A 79 -6.87 3.70 -0.40
N ASP A 80 -7.28 3.00 0.65
CA ASP A 80 -6.45 2.88 1.85
C ASP A 80 -5.19 2.08 1.56
N TYR A 81 -5.30 1.06 0.71
CA TYR A 81 -4.13 0.26 0.35
C TYR A 81 -3.10 1.11 -0.40
N PHE A 82 -3.54 1.88 -1.41
CA PHE A 82 -2.63 2.74 -2.16
C PHE A 82 -2.05 3.84 -1.29
N LYS A 83 -2.88 4.44 -0.43
CA LYS A 83 -2.41 5.46 0.52
C LYS A 83 -1.34 4.88 1.45
N SER A 84 -1.56 3.67 1.95
CA SER A 84 -0.58 3.00 2.81
C SER A 84 0.76 2.80 2.08
N LEU A 85 0.71 2.39 0.82
CA LEU A 85 1.90 2.21 0.00
C LEU A 85 2.64 3.54 -0.18
N ARG A 86 1.89 4.63 -0.46
CA ARG A 86 2.47 5.96 -0.61
C ARG A 86 3.20 6.41 0.66
N LEU A 87 2.56 6.19 1.81
CA LEU A 87 3.15 6.58 3.09
C LEU A 87 4.37 5.73 3.45
N GLN A 88 4.34 4.45 3.08
CA GLN A 88 5.51 3.59 3.27
C GLN A 88 6.70 4.10 2.44
N ARG A 89 6.45 4.49 1.20
CA ARG A 89 7.50 5.06 0.35
C ARG A 89 8.00 6.37 0.93
N ALA A 90 7.10 7.18 1.52
CA ALA A 90 7.51 8.42 2.17
C ALA A 90 8.50 8.16 3.32
N ALA A 91 8.24 7.13 4.11
CA ALA A 91 9.15 6.78 5.20
C ALA A 91 10.53 6.40 4.67
N GLU A 92 10.57 5.65 3.57
CA GLU A 92 11.85 5.30 2.91
C GLU A 92 12.59 6.53 2.42
N LEU A 93 11.87 7.48 1.83
CA LEU A 93 12.49 8.72 1.35
C LEU A 93 12.97 9.60 2.50
N LEU A 94 12.25 9.61 3.61
CA LEU A 94 12.70 10.31 4.82
C LEU A 94 13.98 9.69 5.38
N ASP A 95 14.05 8.36 5.38
CA ASP A 95 15.25 7.67 5.84
C ASP A 95 16.46 7.96 4.96
N ALA A 96 16.24 8.10 3.66
CA ALA A 96 17.32 8.45 2.73
C ALA A 96 17.85 9.86 2.95
N GLY A 97 17.00 10.77 3.46
CA GLY A 97 17.44 12.08 3.93
C GLY A 97 17.79 13.11 2.86
N GLU A 98 17.44 12.86 1.58
CA GLU A 98 17.87 13.70 0.48
C GLU A 98 16.85 14.75 0.06
N LEU A 99 15.58 14.53 0.36
CA LEU A 99 14.49 15.38 -0.12
C LEU A 99 13.84 16.14 1.03
N SER A 100 13.30 17.31 0.72
CA SER A 100 12.48 18.05 1.68
C SER A 100 11.15 17.33 1.88
N ILE A 101 10.45 17.68 2.94
CA ILE A 101 9.11 17.12 3.24
C ILE A 101 8.16 17.41 2.07
N THR A 102 8.20 18.63 1.54
CA THR A 102 7.35 19.02 0.41
C THR A 102 7.67 18.21 -0.84
N GLU A 103 8.96 18.01 -1.12
CA GLU A 103 9.37 17.19 -2.27
C GLU A 103 8.89 15.75 -2.13
N ILE A 104 8.99 15.20 -0.93
CA ILE A 104 8.50 13.83 -0.67
C ILE A 104 7.00 13.75 -0.94
N SER A 105 6.25 14.73 -0.44
CA SER A 105 4.81 14.79 -0.65
C SER A 105 4.47 14.70 -2.15
N TYR A 106 5.16 15.46 -2.98
CA TYR A 106 4.97 15.41 -4.43
C TYR A 106 5.37 14.06 -5.02
N ARG A 107 6.49 13.52 -4.57
CA ARG A 107 7.00 12.23 -5.10
C ARG A 107 6.05 11.08 -4.86
N ILE A 108 5.30 11.12 -3.76
CA ILE A 108 4.39 10.05 -3.42
C ILE A 108 2.95 10.33 -3.84
N GLY A 109 2.69 11.46 -4.51
CA GLY A 109 1.37 11.76 -5.05
C GLY A 109 0.36 12.31 -4.06
N ILE A 110 0.79 12.72 -2.87
CA ILE A 110 -0.05 13.43 -1.90
C ILE A 110 0.45 14.87 -1.87
N THR A 111 -0.08 15.71 -2.77
CA THR A 111 0.50 17.02 -3.02
C THR A 111 0.19 18.07 -1.97
N ASP A 112 -0.86 17.86 -1.16
CA ASP A 112 -1.16 18.74 -0.03
C ASP A 112 -0.31 18.30 1.15
N SER A 113 0.68 19.13 1.52
CA SER A 113 1.64 18.73 2.56
C SER A 113 1.00 18.66 3.96
N HIS A 114 -0.06 19.42 4.22
CA HIS A 114 -0.79 19.30 5.48
C HIS A 114 -1.50 17.96 5.56
N TYR A 115 -2.18 17.58 4.48
CA TYR A 115 -2.86 16.29 4.41
C TYR A 115 -1.84 15.15 4.51
N PHE A 116 -0.72 15.29 3.82
CA PHE A 116 0.36 14.32 3.91
C PHE A 116 0.82 14.11 5.35
N SER A 117 1.11 15.21 6.06
CA SER A 117 1.56 15.12 7.45
C SER A 117 0.53 14.44 8.34
N LYS A 118 -0.74 14.76 8.14
CA LYS A 118 -1.83 14.16 8.90
C LYS A 118 -1.90 12.65 8.67
N CYS A 119 -1.87 12.23 7.41
CA CYS A 119 -1.93 10.81 7.06
C CYS A 119 -0.71 10.06 7.58
N PHE A 120 0.47 10.67 7.44
CA PHE A 120 1.71 10.07 7.91
C PHE A 120 1.66 9.85 9.42
N LYS A 121 1.22 10.87 10.17
CA LYS A 121 1.10 10.76 11.62
C LYS A 121 0.10 9.68 12.03
N GLN A 122 -1.01 9.56 11.30
CA GLN A 122 -1.98 8.51 11.60
C GLN A 122 -1.39 7.11 11.43
N LYS A 123 -0.53 6.93 10.43
CA LYS A 123 0.07 5.62 10.16
C LYS A 123 1.26 5.32 11.06
N PHE A 124 2.14 6.28 11.27
CA PHE A 124 3.42 6.05 11.97
C PHE A 124 3.48 6.64 13.37
N GLY A 125 2.49 7.38 13.81
CA GLY A 125 2.42 7.93 15.15
C GLY A 125 3.16 9.24 15.34
N VAL A 126 3.93 9.67 14.36
CA VAL A 126 4.69 10.94 14.40
C VAL A 126 4.57 11.63 13.04
N THR A 127 4.82 12.94 13.01
CA THR A 127 4.82 13.69 11.76
C THR A 127 6.07 13.35 10.93
N PRO A 128 6.07 13.66 9.63
CA PRO A 128 7.26 13.45 8.81
C PRO A 128 8.50 14.15 9.37
N THR A 129 8.35 15.37 9.86
CA THR A 129 9.46 16.12 10.45
C THR A 129 10.00 15.41 11.69
N GLU A 130 9.10 14.99 12.58
CA GLU A 130 9.50 14.23 13.78
C GLU A 130 10.18 12.93 13.43
N TYR A 131 9.65 12.25 12.41
CA TYR A 131 10.23 10.98 11.94
C TYR A 131 11.66 11.19 11.44
N ARG A 132 11.87 12.24 10.64
CA ARG A 132 13.20 12.58 10.11
C ARG A 132 14.19 12.89 11.22
N ASN A 133 13.73 13.56 12.26
CA ASN A 133 14.60 14.05 13.33
C ASN A 133 14.75 13.07 14.50
N ARG A 134 14.20 11.87 14.39
CA ARG A 134 14.30 10.90 15.46
C ARG A 134 15.71 10.36 15.68
#